data_e9251595197c60ab7de65cbf785bd334
#
_entry.id   e9251595197c60ab7de65cbf785bd334
#
_cell.length_a   1.000
_cell.length_b   1.000
_cell.length_c   1.000
_cell.angle_alpha   90.00
_cell.angle_beta   90.00
_cell.angle_gamma   90.00
#
_symmetry.space_group_name_H-M   'P 1'
#
loop_
_entity.id
_entity.type
_entity.pdbx_description
1 polymer ?
#
loop_
_entity_poly.entity_id
_entity_poly.type
_entity_poly.pdbx_seq_one_letter_code
_entity_poly.pdbx_strand_id
1 'polypeptide(L)' 'MVQCECGCGAEATREFLPGHDQKLRSALERQVGSLLALRELVEASVAYGRAEMSDQELGRRVRAVLTRATDKN' A
#
# COMPACT_ATOMS: atom_id res chain seq x y z
N MET A 1 -16.46 4.31 -19.95
CA MET A 1 -15.09 4.64 -19.52
C MET A 1 -15.11 4.98 -18.05
N VAL A 2 -14.03 4.69 -17.37
CA VAL A 2 -13.88 4.94 -15.94
C VAL A 2 -12.74 5.91 -15.70
N GLN A 3 -12.68 6.51 -14.51
CA GLN A 3 -11.55 7.35 -14.16
C GLN A 3 -10.35 6.46 -13.82
N CYS A 4 -9.15 6.92 -14.17
CA CYS A 4 -7.93 6.21 -13.84
C CYS A 4 -7.76 6.11 -12.32
N GLU A 5 -7.56 4.91 -11.80
CA GLU A 5 -7.50 4.65 -10.36
C GLU A 5 -6.23 5.22 -9.70
N CYS A 6 -5.29 5.75 -10.47
CA CYS A 6 -4.11 6.38 -9.88
C CYS A 6 -4.41 7.74 -9.26
N GLY A 7 -5.59 8.31 -9.53
CA GLY A 7 -5.98 9.59 -8.98
C GLY A 7 -5.66 10.79 -9.85
N CYS A 8 -5.21 10.56 -11.09
CA CYS A 8 -4.85 11.67 -12.00
C CYS A 8 -6.07 12.40 -12.56
N GLY A 9 -7.28 11.84 -12.44
CA GLY A 9 -8.50 12.45 -12.93
C GLY A 9 -8.81 12.21 -14.40
N ALA A 10 -7.92 11.59 -15.14
CA ALA A 10 -8.13 11.30 -16.55
C ALA A 10 -9.02 10.07 -16.74
N GLU A 11 -9.73 10.03 -17.86
CA GLU A 11 -10.55 8.88 -18.21
C GLU A 11 -9.69 7.76 -18.77
N ALA A 12 -10.06 6.54 -18.47
CA ALA A 12 -9.37 5.35 -18.95
C ALA A 12 -10.37 4.30 -19.40
N THR A 13 -9.95 3.42 -20.29
CA THR A 13 -10.77 2.28 -20.72
C THR A 13 -10.69 1.13 -19.74
N ARG A 14 -9.69 1.13 -18.88
CA ARG A 14 -9.46 0.15 -17.82
C ARG A 14 -9.29 0.90 -16.51
N GLU A 15 -8.90 0.17 -15.47
CA GLU A 15 -8.66 0.77 -14.15
C GLU A 15 -7.60 1.86 -14.21
N PHE A 16 -6.60 1.71 -15.08
CA PHE A 16 -5.50 2.66 -15.23
C PHE A 16 -5.26 2.99 -16.68
N LEU A 17 -4.82 4.22 -16.93
CA LEU A 17 -4.19 4.56 -18.20
C LEU A 17 -2.87 3.77 -18.29
N PRO A 18 -2.36 3.52 -19.51
CA PRO A 18 -1.08 2.83 -19.66
C PRO A 18 0.02 3.46 -18.82
N GLY A 19 0.66 2.66 -17.97
CA GLY A 19 1.74 3.08 -17.09
C GLY A 19 1.31 3.78 -15.81
N HIS A 20 0.04 4.12 -15.64
CA HIS A 20 -0.42 4.85 -14.46
C HIS A 20 -0.53 4.00 -13.20
N ASP A 21 -0.57 2.67 -13.34
CA ASP A 21 -0.47 1.77 -12.20
C ASP A 21 0.87 1.96 -11.46
N GLN A 22 1.93 2.28 -12.17
CA GLN A 22 3.23 2.56 -11.56
C GLN A 22 3.19 3.85 -10.73
N LYS A 23 2.40 4.84 -11.13
CA LYS A 23 2.24 6.07 -10.34
C LYS A 23 1.59 5.78 -9.01
N LEU A 24 0.55 4.94 -9.00
CA LEU A 24 -0.10 4.57 -7.75
C LEU A 24 0.85 3.77 -6.87
N ARG A 25 1.57 2.82 -7.46
CA ARG A 25 2.54 2.00 -6.72
C ARG A 25 3.59 2.87 -6.04
N SER A 26 4.17 3.81 -6.78
CA SER A 26 5.19 4.71 -6.23
C SER A 26 4.63 5.59 -5.11
N ALA A 27 3.39 6.05 -5.25
CA ALA A 27 2.74 6.86 -4.22
C ALA A 27 2.53 6.05 -2.94
N LEU A 28 2.10 4.79 -3.07
CA LEU A 28 1.90 3.91 -1.92
C LEU A 28 3.22 3.60 -1.22
N GLU A 29 4.28 3.36 -1.99
CA GLU A 29 5.61 3.13 -1.42
C GLU A 29 6.09 4.33 -0.61
N ARG A 30 5.85 5.54 -1.12
CA ARG A 30 6.24 6.76 -0.40
C ARG A 30 5.44 6.95 0.87
N GLN A 31 4.15 6.60 0.87
CA GLN A 31 3.32 6.73 2.06
C GLN A 31 3.80 5.85 3.21
N VAL A 32 4.27 4.64 2.89
CA VAL A 32 4.72 3.70 3.93
C VAL A 32 6.23 3.73 4.15
N GLY A 33 6.98 4.45 3.29
CA GLY A 33 8.40 4.68 3.47
C GLY A 33 9.29 3.92 2.49
N SER A 34 8.91 2.73 2.04
CA SER A 34 9.72 1.96 1.11
C SER A 34 8.91 0.79 0.57
N LEU A 35 9.45 0.15 -0.49
CA LEU A 35 8.85 -1.06 -1.03
C LEU A 35 8.88 -2.20 -0.03
N LEU A 36 9.94 -2.31 0.76
CA LEU A 36 10.03 -3.35 1.78
C LEU A 36 8.99 -3.15 2.88
N ALA A 37 8.75 -1.90 3.29
CA ALA A 37 7.70 -1.59 4.26
C ALA A 37 6.33 -1.95 3.70
N LEU A 38 6.07 -1.65 2.43
CA LEU A 38 4.82 -2.01 1.77
C LEU A 38 4.65 -3.53 1.76
N ARG A 39 5.72 -4.28 1.47
CA ARG A 39 5.66 -5.74 1.50
C ARG A 39 5.29 -6.27 2.88
N GLU A 40 5.89 -5.72 3.93
CA GLU A 40 5.59 -6.14 5.30
C GLU A 40 4.11 -5.92 5.64
N LEU A 41 3.55 -4.78 5.23
CA LEU A 41 2.14 -4.49 5.47
C LEU A 41 1.23 -5.45 4.70
N VAL A 42 1.58 -5.73 3.45
CA VAL A 42 0.80 -6.67 2.64
C VAL A 42 0.85 -8.07 3.25
N GLU A 43 2.03 -8.54 3.64
CA GLU A 43 2.18 -9.86 4.24
C GLU A 43 1.40 -9.98 5.56
N ALA A 44 1.46 -8.94 6.39
CA ALA A 44 0.70 -8.91 7.62
C ALA A 44 -0.81 -8.94 7.36
N SER A 45 -1.26 -8.18 6.37
CA SER A 45 -2.67 -8.13 6.00
C SER A 45 -3.16 -9.49 5.49
N VAL A 46 -2.35 -10.15 4.67
CA VAL A 46 -2.68 -11.48 4.14
C VAL A 46 -2.78 -12.50 5.28
N ALA A 47 -1.81 -12.49 6.20
CA ALA A 47 -1.83 -13.39 7.35
C ALA A 47 -3.07 -13.15 8.22
N TYR A 48 -3.41 -11.88 8.45
CA TYR A 48 -4.60 -11.54 9.21
C TYR A 48 -5.87 -12.03 8.51
N GLY A 49 -5.96 -11.84 7.19
CA GLY A 49 -7.11 -12.29 6.40
C GLY A 49 -7.26 -13.82 6.39
N ARG A 50 -6.16 -14.55 6.59
CA ARG A 50 -6.17 -16.02 6.68
C ARG A 50 -6.35 -16.53 8.12
N ALA A 51 -6.62 -15.63 9.06
CA ALA A 51 -6.75 -15.95 10.49
C ALA A 51 -5.46 -16.52 11.09
N GLU A 52 -4.30 -16.20 10.51
CA GLU A 52 -3.00 -16.61 11.03
C GLU A 52 -2.38 -15.56 11.95
N MET A 53 -3.07 -14.44 12.14
CA MET A 53 -2.59 -13.32 12.93
C MET A 53 -3.77 -12.70 13.69
N SER A 54 -3.56 -12.36 14.97
CA SER A 54 -4.59 -11.71 15.77
C SER A 54 -4.70 -10.21 15.47
N ASP A 55 -5.81 -9.60 15.87
CA ASP A 55 -5.99 -8.15 15.73
C ASP A 55 -4.88 -7.37 16.42
N GLN A 56 -4.48 -7.81 17.62
CA GLN A 56 -3.42 -7.16 18.38
C GLN A 56 -2.07 -7.23 17.66
N GLU A 57 -1.77 -8.39 17.09
CA GLU A 57 -0.53 -8.59 16.37
C GLU A 57 -0.50 -7.73 15.11
N LEU A 58 -1.62 -7.69 14.37
CA LEU A 58 -1.72 -6.86 13.17
C LEU A 58 -1.47 -5.39 13.53
N GLY A 59 -2.13 -4.91 14.59
CA GLY A 59 -1.95 -3.53 15.04
C GLY A 59 -0.50 -3.20 15.37
N ARG A 60 0.20 -4.10 16.06
CA ARG A 60 1.61 -3.91 16.39
C ARG A 60 2.48 -3.85 15.13
N ARG A 61 2.23 -4.74 14.16
CA ARG A 61 2.98 -4.77 12.91
C ARG A 61 2.81 -3.50 12.11
N VAL A 62 1.57 -3.05 11.99
CA VAL A 62 1.27 -1.81 11.24
C VAL A 62 1.96 -0.63 11.90
N ARG A 63 1.83 -0.49 13.21
CA ARG A 63 2.46 0.63 13.93
C ARG A 63 3.98 0.60 13.81
N ALA A 64 4.58 -0.58 13.90
CA ALA A 64 6.03 -0.72 13.79
C ALA A 64 6.53 -0.29 12.41
N VAL A 65 5.86 -0.71 11.35
CA VAL A 65 6.24 -0.35 9.99
C VAL A 65 6.12 1.15 9.77
N LEU A 66 5.01 1.75 10.16
CA LEU A 66 4.77 3.18 9.95
C LEU A 66 5.66 4.05 10.84
N THR A 67 5.97 3.60 12.04
CA THR A 67 6.91 4.31 12.92
C THR A 67 8.31 4.35 12.30
N ARG A 68 8.78 3.23 11.75
CA ARG A 68 10.08 3.21 11.08
C ARG A 68 10.12 4.15 9.89
N ALA A 69 9.03 4.20 9.12
CA ALA A 69 8.94 5.11 7.98
C ALA A 69 9.03 6.57 8.42
N THR A 70 8.37 6.91 9.52
CA THR A 70 8.40 8.26 10.09
C THR A 70 9.80 8.62 10.62
N ASP A 71 10.45 7.68 11.28
CA ASP A 71 11.77 7.91 11.88
C ASP A 71 12.87 8.15 10.85
N LYS A 72 12.67 7.72 9.62
CA LYS A 72 13.65 7.93 8.55
C LYS A 72 13.63 9.35 8.00
N ASN A 73 12.64 10.12 8.34
CA ASN A 73 12.52 11.51 7.93
C ASN A 73 12.94 12.42 9.08
#